data_4a58f53cab163611ef29d8a3d65e9215
#
_entry.id   4a58f53cab163611ef29d8a3d65e9215
#
_cell.length_a   1.000
_cell.length_b   1.000
_cell.length_c   1.000
_cell.angle_alpha   90.00
_cell.angle_beta   90.00
_cell.angle_gamma   90.00
#
_symmetry.space_group_name_H-M   'P 1'
#
loop_
_entity.id
_entity.type
_entity.pdbx_description
1 polymer ?
#
loop_
_entity_poly.entity_id
_entity_poly.type
_entity_poly.pdbx_seq_one_letter_code
_entity_poly.pdbx_strand_id
1 'polypeptide(L)'
;VGGVRVFIPNPVDYVSEEGERWLLPSGAVNLDGDKVRVYLKYKLDDETETDVQERYQNIMAAFLTGLHDKNFILFNNNTYQLINNCINTNLREDEEETLYSMIAAIDTESLIHQTITGSWRNVDNQQLLMPLNNGEFIKEAVKQLTNMLKSEDGTITSRVYVIEIKNGTEIQGLARRTSTLYKDASYDVLAAVNADSQDYEQTVIIDH
;
A
#
# COMPACT_ATOMS: atom_id res chain seq x y z
N VAL A 1 19.08 1.93 10.39
CA VAL A 1 18.36 0.63 10.51
C VAL A 1 19.29 -0.54 10.14
N GLY A 2 20.27 -0.33 9.25
CA GLY A 2 21.22 -1.36 8.83
C GLY A 2 20.73 -2.27 7.72
N GLY A 3 19.75 -1.80 6.99
CA GLY A 3 19.10 -2.50 5.88
C GLY A 3 17.72 -3.03 6.22
N VAL A 4 16.99 -3.44 5.18
CA VAL A 4 15.66 -4.03 5.29
C VAL A 4 15.70 -5.47 4.74
N ARG A 5 15.06 -6.39 5.46
CA ARG A 5 15.00 -7.79 5.07
C ARG A 5 13.70 -8.05 4.31
N VAL A 6 13.83 -8.43 3.04
CA VAL A 6 12.69 -8.68 2.17
C VAL A 6 12.88 -9.97 1.39
N PHE A 7 11.77 -10.53 0.90
CA PHE A 7 11.79 -11.64 -0.04
C PHE A 7 11.67 -11.09 -1.47
N ILE A 8 12.65 -11.41 -2.31
CA ILE A 8 12.67 -11.06 -3.73
C ILE A 8 12.26 -12.31 -4.52
N PRO A 9 11.09 -12.32 -5.19
CA PRO A 9 10.61 -13.51 -5.91
C PRO A 9 11.50 -13.86 -7.11
N ASN A 10 11.90 -12.86 -7.89
CA ASN A 10 12.74 -13.02 -9.07
C ASN A 10 14.05 -12.24 -8.93
N PRO A 11 15.19 -12.78 -9.39
CA PRO A 11 16.45 -12.05 -9.31
C PRO A 11 16.38 -10.76 -10.11
N VAL A 12 16.99 -9.69 -9.59
CA VAL A 12 17.06 -8.39 -10.25
C VAL A 12 18.41 -8.23 -10.91
N ASP A 13 18.42 -7.93 -12.20
CA ASP A 13 19.58 -7.50 -12.97
C ASP A 13 19.28 -6.11 -13.55
N TYR A 14 19.82 -5.09 -12.90
CA TYR A 14 19.53 -3.69 -13.22
C TYR A 14 20.81 -2.95 -13.58
N VAL A 15 20.76 -2.19 -14.66
CA VAL A 15 21.83 -1.27 -15.06
C VAL A 15 21.34 0.14 -14.85
N SER A 16 22.05 0.92 -14.04
CA SER A 16 21.69 2.32 -13.79
C SER A 16 21.98 3.20 -15.00
N GLU A 17 21.48 4.42 -15.00
CA GLU A 17 21.75 5.41 -16.06
C GLU A 17 23.25 5.74 -16.16
N GLU A 18 23.98 5.62 -15.06
CA GLU A 18 25.43 5.83 -14.98
C GLU A 18 26.23 4.60 -15.45
N GLY A 19 25.53 3.49 -15.82
CA GLY A 19 26.15 2.26 -16.32
C GLY A 19 26.59 1.29 -15.21
N GLU A 20 26.23 1.52 -13.95
CA GLU A 20 26.49 0.58 -12.87
C GLU A 20 25.52 -0.60 -12.93
N ARG A 21 26.05 -1.82 -12.85
CA ARG A 21 25.24 -3.04 -12.85
C ARG A 21 25.00 -3.54 -11.43
N TRP A 22 23.74 -3.74 -11.09
CA TRP A 22 23.28 -4.22 -9.80
C TRP A 22 22.61 -5.58 -9.94
N LEU A 23 23.10 -6.55 -9.16
CA LEU A 23 22.54 -7.89 -9.13
C LEU A 23 21.98 -8.15 -7.71
N LEU A 24 20.66 -8.38 -7.63
CA LEU A 24 20.02 -8.80 -6.39
C LEU A 24 19.51 -10.23 -6.56
N PRO A 25 19.92 -11.17 -5.70
CA PRO A 25 19.48 -12.55 -5.80
C PRO A 25 18.00 -12.69 -5.41
N SER A 26 17.32 -13.72 -5.90
CA SER A 26 16.02 -14.13 -5.39
C SER A 26 16.13 -14.72 -3.98
N GLY A 27 15.02 -14.72 -3.25
CA GLY A 27 14.92 -15.25 -1.89
C GLY A 27 14.94 -14.16 -0.82
N ALA A 28 15.20 -14.54 0.42
CA ALA A 28 15.28 -13.64 1.56
C ALA A 28 16.63 -12.92 1.58
N VAL A 29 16.62 -11.63 1.29
CA VAL A 29 17.82 -10.79 1.20
C VAL A 29 17.74 -9.60 2.13
N ASN A 30 18.90 -9.10 2.54
CA ASN A 30 18.99 -7.85 3.28
C ASN A 30 19.46 -6.75 2.31
N LEU A 31 18.61 -5.74 2.11
CA LEU A 31 18.88 -4.62 1.22
C LEU A 31 19.30 -3.40 2.05
N ASP A 32 20.48 -2.87 1.76
CA ASP A 32 20.88 -1.53 2.21
C ASP A 32 20.15 -0.43 1.40
N GLY A 33 20.41 0.82 1.71
CA GLY A 33 19.69 1.94 1.08
C GLY A 33 19.85 2.00 -0.44
N ASP A 34 21.03 1.68 -0.97
CA ASP A 34 21.27 1.71 -2.41
C ASP A 34 20.57 0.54 -3.11
N LYS A 35 20.63 -0.66 -2.53
CA LYS A 35 19.89 -1.82 -3.04
C LYS A 35 18.37 -1.65 -2.97
N VAL A 36 17.85 -1.01 -1.92
CA VAL A 36 16.43 -0.64 -1.83
C VAL A 36 16.06 0.27 -2.99
N ARG A 37 16.87 1.30 -3.26
CA ARG A 37 16.63 2.23 -4.37
C ARG A 37 16.62 1.52 -5.72
N VAL A 38 17.57 0.62 -5.95
CA VAL A 38 17.63 -0.22 -7.16
C VAL A 38 16.38 -1.09 -7.27
N TYR A 39 16.02 -1.79 -6.19
CA TYR A 39 14.86 -2.69 -6.17
C TYR A 39 13.54 -1.97 -6.43
N LEU A 40 13.38 -0.74 -5.94
CA LEU A 40 12.20 0.09 -6.19
C LEU A 40 12.14 0.69 -7.60
N LYS A 41 13.30 0.98 -8.22
CA LYS A 41 13.38 1.49 -9.61
C LYS A 41 13.25 0.40 -10.67
N TYR A 42 13.64 -0.83 -10.32
CA TYR A 42 13.60 -1.95 -11.24
C TYR A 42 12.16 -2.28 -11.63
N LYS A 43 11.95 -2.50 -12.92
CA LYS A 43 10.66 -2.93 -13.47
C LYS A 43 10.88 -4.10 -14.41
N LEU A 44 10.14 -5.19 -14.19
CA LEU A 44 10.04 -6.30 -15.13
C LEU A 44 9.11 -5.92 -16.28
N ASP A 45 9.34 -6.47 -17.48
CA ASP A 45 8.55 -6.17 -18.67
C ASP A 45 7.08 -6.60 -18.53
N ASP A 46 6.81 -7.65 -17.74
CA ASP A 46 5.50 -8.23 -17.47
C ASP A 46 4.89 -7.78 -16.12
N GLU A 47 5.57 -6.89 -15.41
CA GLU A 47 5.15 -6.43 -14.08
C GLU A 47 3.94 -5.49 -14.16
N THR A 48 2.91 -5.81 -13.38
CA THR A 48 1.71 -4.97 -13.27
C THR A 48 1.92 -3.82 -12.27
N GLU A 49 1.05 -2.81 -12.31
CA GLU A 49 1.05 -1.75 -11.29
C GLU A 49 0.81 -2.29 -9.88
N THR A 50 0.04 -3.37 -9.76
CA THR A 50 -0.20 -4.04 -8.47
C THR A 50 1.08 -4.66 -7.92
N ASP A 51 1.87 -5.33 -8.75
CA ASP A 51 3.14 -5.94 -8.33
C ASP A 51 4.14 -4.87 -7.85
N VAL A 52 4.17 -3.72 -8.55
CA VAL A 52 4.99 -2.58 -8.12
C VAL A 52 4.53 -2.06 -6.76
N GLN A 53 3.23 -1.91 -6.54
CA GLN A 53 2.68 -1.45 -5.27
C GLN A 53 2.97 -2.43 -4.14
N GLU A 54 2.81 -3.74 -4.34
CA GLU A 54 3.18 -4.77 -3.37
C GLU A 54 4.66 -4.67 -2.98
N ARG A 55 5.53 -4.43 -3.95
CA ARG A 55 6.96 -4.24 -3.70
C ARG A 55 7.22 -3.05 -2.79
N TYR A 56 6.57 -1.90 -3.03
CA TYR A 56 6.68 -0.73 -2.16
C TYR A 56 6.15 -1.02 -0.75
N GLN A 57 5.01 -1.70 -0.64
CA GLN A 57 4.40 -2.06 0.64
C GLN A 57 5.32 -3.00 1.43
N ASN A 58 5.89 -4.02 0.79
CA ASN A 58 6.81 -4.96 1.42
C ASN A 58 8.09 -4.28 1.92
N ILE A 59 8.64 -3.35 1.16
CA ILE A 59 9.80 -2.55 1.60
C ILE A 59 9.42 -1.66 2.79
N MET A 60 8.26 -1.01 2.75
CA MET A 60 7.79 -0.16 3.84
C MET A 60 7.55 -0.98 5.12
N ALA A 61 6.89 -2.12 5.03
CA ALA A 61 6.67 -3.02 6.16
C ALA A 61 8.01 -3.48 6.77
N ALA A 62 8.95 -3.93 5.93
CA ALA A 62 10.28 -4.34 6.40
C ALA A 62 11.08 -3.18 7.03
N PHE A 63 10.90 -1.97 6.53
CA PHE A 63 11.52 -0.77 7.12
C PHE A 63 10.93 -0.45 8.49
N LEU A 64 9.61 -0.49 8.64
CA LEU A 64 8.91 -0.26 9.91
C LEU A 64 9.28 -1.34 10.95
N THR A 65 9.34 -2.62 10.53
CA THR A 65 9.85 -3.71 11.39
C THR A 65 11.27 -3.41 11.88
N GLY A 66 12.15 -3.01 10.97
CA GLY A 66 13.52 -2.65 11.31
C GLY A 66 13.63 -1.42 12.23
N LEU A 67 12.69 -0.47 12.14
CA LEU A 67 12.60 0.66 13.07
C LEU A 67 12.07 0.25 14.44
N HIS A 68 11.05 -0.61 14.48
CA HIS A 68 10.50 -1.15 15.73
C HIS A 68 11.56 -1.93 16.50
N ASP A 69 12.27 -2.84 15.85
CA ASP A 69 13.33 -3.65 16.45
C ASP A 69 14.51 -2.82 16.96
N LYS A 70 14.73 -1.66 16.35
CA LYS A 70 15.85 -0.76 16.66
C LYS A 70 15.36 0.62 17.07
N ASN A 71 14.27 0.70 17.80
CA ASN A 71 13.61 1.94 18.21
C ASN A 71 14.56 2.92 18.94
N PHE A 72 15.58 2.38 19.69
CA PHE A 72 16.62 3.19 20.33
C PHE A 72 17.39 4.09 19.35
N ILE A 73 17.41 3.76 18.06
CA ILE A 73 18.06 4.59 17.03
C ILE A 73 17.31 5.90 16.84
N LEU A 74 15.97 5.85 16.86
CA LEU A 74 15.12 7.02 16.68
C LEU A 74 15.25 8.03 17.82
N PHE A 75 15.53 7.54 19.04
CA PHE A 75 15.65 8.37 20.25
C PHE A 75 17.08 8.82 20.54
N ASN A 76 18.04 8.50 19.66
CA ASN A 76 19.39 9.02 19.76
C ASN A 76 19.48 10.41 19.13
N ASN A 77 19.89 11.43 19.88
CA ASN A 77 19.95 12.82 19.41
C ASN A 77 20.68 13.00 18.06
N ASN A 78 21.76 12.29 17.83
CA ASN A 78 22.51 12.41 16.58
C ASN A 78 21.72 11.83 15.38
N THR A 79 21.01 10.72 15.60
CA THR A 79 20.19 10.08 14.56
C THR A 79 18.93 10.88 14.28
N TYR A 80 18.30 11.41 15.33
CA TYR A 80 17.14 12.31 15.20
C TYR A 80 17.50 13.52 14.31
N GLN A 81 18.60 14.20 14.59
CA GLN A 81 19.08 15.32 13.78
C GLN A 81 19.34 14.94 12.31
N LEU A 82 19.94 13.76 12.07
CA LEU A 82 20.17 13.25 10.72
C LEU A 82 18.86 12.98 9.96
N ILE A 83 17.88 12.40 10.63
CA ILE A 83 16.55 12.12 10.05
C ILE A 83 15.85 13.44 9.71
N ASN A 84 15.81 14.38 10.64
CA ASN A 84 15.16 15.68 10.43
C ASN A 84 15.80 16.48 9.29
N ASN A 85 17.11 16.39 9.11
CA ASN A 85 17.79 17.03 7.97
C ASN A 85 17.41 16.42 6.60
N CYS A 86 16.85 15.19 6.59
CA CYS A 86 16.40 14.50 5.38
C CYS A 86 14.90 14.63 5.10
N ILE A 87 14.13 15.17 6.06
CA ILE A 87 12.68 15.31 5.97
C ILE A 87 12.33 16.79 5.86
N ASN A 88 11.45 17.12 4.92
CA ASN A 88 10.85 18.45 4.84
C ASN A 88 9.38 18.31 5.25
N THR A 89 9.03 18.88 6.38
CA THR A 89 7.70 18.77 6.98
C THR A 89 7.24 20.12 7.53
N ASN A 90 5.94 20.26 7.69
CA ASN A 90 5.31 21.38 8.39
C ASN A 90 4.95 21.06 9.85
N LEU A 91 5.37 19.90 10.35
CA LEU A 91 5.19 19.54 11.75
C LEU A 91 6.16 20.34 12.63
N ARG A 92 5.74 20.59 13.85
CA ARG A 92 6.60 21.13 14.90
C ARG A 92 7.45 20.01 15.52
N GLU A 93 8.53 20.38 16.17
CA GLU A 93 9.46 19.43 16.77
C GLU A 93 8.78 18.46 17.77
N ASP A 94 7.84 18.97 18.59
CA ASP A 94 7.07 18.16 19.53
C ASP A 94 6.08 17.19 18.82
N GLU A 95 5.56 17.58 17.68
CA GLU A 95 4.69 16.75 16.83
C GLU A 95 5.51 15.67 16.10
N GLU A 96 6.73 16.00 15.65
CA GLU A 96 7.65 15.05 15.05
C GLU A 96 8.10 13.98 16.06
N GLU A 97 8.47 14.35 17.27
CA GLU A 97 8.82 13.39 18.33
C GLU A 97 7.67 12.45 18.65
N THR A 98 6.44 13.00 18.70
CA THR A 98 5.24 12.19 18.89
C THR A 98 5.03 11.21 17.74
N LEU A 99 5.17 11.66 16.50
CA LEU A 99 5.05 10.84 15.30
C LEU A 99 6.09 9.70 15.29
N TYR A 100 7.35 10.00 15.60
CA TYR A 100 8.40 8.98 15.66
C TYR A 100 8.15 7.96 16.77
N SER A 101 7.63 8.39 17.91
CA SER A 101 7.24 7.49 19.00
C SER A 101 6.11 6.56 18.57
N MET A 102 5.12 7.09 17.85
CA MET A 102 4.03 6.28 17.30
C MET A 102 4.54 5.28 16.24
N ILE A 103 5.41 5.72 15.33
CA ILE A 103 6.01 4.84 14.30
C ILE A 103 6.82 3.71 14.95
N ALA A 104 7.59 4.02 15.98
CA ALA A 104 8.39 3.03 16.71
C ALA A 104 7.54 2.00 17.49
N ALA A 105 6.30 2.36 17.81
CA ALA A 105 5.36 1.49 18.52
C ALA A 105 4.46 0.66 17.58
N ILE A 106 4.54 0.86 16.26
CA ILE A 106 3.72 0.12 15.29
C ILE A 106 4.06 -1.37 15.34
N ASP A 107 3.04 -2.18 15.58
CA ASP A 107 3.11 -3.62 15.34
C ASP A 107 2.97 -3.88 13.84
N THR A 108 4.07 -4.28 13.23
CA THR A 108 4.15 -4.49 11.78
C THR A 108 3.41 -5.73 11.30
N GLU A 109 3.07 -6.67 12.19
CA GLU A 109 2.22 -7.82 11.87
C GLU A 109 0.75 -7.42 11.69
N SER A 110 0.37 -6.27 12.27
CA SER A 110 -0.99 -5.71 12.20
C SER A 110 -1.14 -4.60 11.16
N LEU A 111 -0.16 -4.42 10.26
CA LEU A 111 -0.24 -3.41 9.20
C LEU A 111 -1.28 -3.78 8.15
N ILE A 112 -2.24 -2.89 7.96
CA ILE A 112 -3.23 -2.99 6.89
C ILE A 112 -2.82 -2.04 5.77
N HIS A 113 -2.54 -2.59 4.60
CA HIS A 113 -2.24 -1.82 3.41
C HIS A 113 -3.51 -1.51 2.64
N GLN A 114 -3.68 -0.25 2.30
CA GLN A 114 -4.79 0.18 1.47
C GLN A 114 -4.28 1.00 0.30
N THR A 115 -4.67 0.62 -0.90
CA THR A 115 -4.32 1.33 -2.12
C THR A 115 -5.40 2.35 -2.45
N ILE A 116 -4.99 3.58 -2.68
CA ILE A 116 -5.89 4.63 -3.18
C ILE A 116 -5.95 4.52 -4.70
N THR A 117 -7.12 4.21 -5.24
CA THR A 117 -7.35 4.19 -6.68
C THR A 117 -8.04 5.47 -7.14
N GLY A 118 -7.81 5.83 -8.38
CA GLY A 118 -8.34 7.05 -8.96
C GLY A 118 -8.06 7.15 -10.45
N SER A 119 -8.36 8.29 -11.02
CA SER A 119 -8.01 8.62 -12.40
C SER A 119 -6.86 9.63 -12.43
N TRP A 120 -5.83 9.33 -13.21
CA TRP A 120 -4.74 10.25 -13.44
C TRP A 120 -5.20 11.43 -14.30
N ARG A 121 -4.95 12.64 -13.85
CA ARG A 121 -5.20 13.87 -14.61
C ARG A 121 -3.95 14.73 -14.66
N ASN A 122 -3.73 15.36 -15.80
CA ASN A 122 -2.67 16.34 -15.94
C ASN A 122 -3.23 17.72 -15.58
N VAL A 123 -2.73 18.32 -14.51
CA VAL A 123 -3.10 19.66 -14.03
C VAL A 123 -1.81 20.44 -13.87
N ASP A 124 -1.68 21.56 -14.57
CA ASP A 124 -0.50 22.45 -14.54
C ASP A 124 0.84 21.71 -14.78
N ASN A 125 0.86 20.81 -15.77
CA ASN A 125 2.01 19.94 -16.11
C ASN A 125 2.39 18.92 -15.02
N GLN A 126 1.54 18.70 -14.04
CA GLN A 126 1.71 17.65 -13.02
C GLN A 126 0.65 16.56 -13.21
N GLN A 127 1.09 15.32 -13.14
CA GLN A 127 0.16 14.19 -13.09
C GLN A 127 -0.36 14.04 -11.66
N LEU A 128 -1.65 14.28 -11.47
CA LEU A 128 -2.33 14.14 -10.18
C LEU A 128 -3.30 12.96 -10.22
N LEU A 129 -3.25 12.13 -9.19
CA LEU A 129 -4.23 11.08 -8.96
C LEU A 129 -5.51 11.71 -8.37
N MET A 130 -6.58 11.75 -9.15
CA MET A 130 -7.89 12.20 -8.68
C MET A 130 -8.64 11.01 -8.12
N PRO A 131 -8.90 10.97 -6.81
CA PRO A 131 -9.58 9.84 -6.20
C PRO A 131 -11.01 9.73 -6.70
N LEU A 132 -11.50 8.51 -6.80
CA LEU A 132 -12.88 8.24 -7.22
C LEU A 132 -13.88 8.84 -6.22
N ASN A 133 -15.02 9.26 -6.76
CA ASN A 133 -16.12 9.84 -5.96
C ASN A 133 -15.67 10.97 -5.00
N ASN A 134 -14.76 11.86 -5.46
CA ASN A 134 -14.20 12.97 -4.67
C ASN A 134 -13.56 12.54 -3.34
N GLY A 135 -13.08 11.30 -3.25
CA GLY A 135 -12.43 10.76 -2.06
C GLY A 135 -13.38 10.30 -0.94
N GLU A 136 -14.68 10.25 -1.18
CA GLU A 136 -15.63 9.77 -0.16
C GLU A 136 -15.38 8.31 0.24
N PHE A 137 -14.98 7.46 -0.71
CA PHE A 137 -14.60 6.07 -0.40
C PHE A 137 -13.37 5.97 0.48
N ILE A 138 -12.38 6.86 0.27
CA ILE A 138 -11.18 6.91 1.12
C ILE A 138 -11.55 7.31 2.54
N LYS A 139 -12.40 8.33 2.70
CA LYS A 139 -12.87 8.78 4.01
C LYS A 139 -13.62 7.67 4.75
N GLU A 140 -14.50 6.96 4.06
CA GLU A 140 -15.25 5.85 4.66
C GLU A 140 -14.33 4.70 5.05
N ALA A 141 -13.39 4.32 4.20
CA ALA A 141 -12.39 3.29 4.50
C ALA A 141 -11.53 3.65 5.73
N VAL A 142 -11.02 4.89 5.80
CA VAL A 142 -10.28 5.39 6.97
C VAL A 142 -11.13 5.35 8.23
N LYS A 143 -12.41 5.74 8.13
CA LYS A 143 -13.34 5.71 9.27
C LYS A 143 -13.60 4.28 9.75
N GLN A 144 -13.79 3.33 8.83
CA GLN A 144 -13.97 1.92 9.16
C GLN A 144 -12.72 1.35 9.84
N LEU A 145 -11.53 1.58 9.29
CA LEU A 145 -10.26 1.16 9.89
C LEU A 145 -10.07 1.78 11.28
N THR A 146 -10.36 3.08 11.44
CA THR A 146 -10.25 3.75 12.73
C THR A 146 -11.23 3.17 13.77
N ASN A 147 -12.43 2.80 13.36
CA ASN A 147 -13.41 2.17 14.24
C ASN A 147 -13.00 0.74 14.63
N MET A 148 -12.41 -0.02 13.69
CA MET A 148 -11.85 -1.34 13.97
C MET A 148 -10.72 -1.28 15.01
N LEU A 149 -9.81 -0.31 14.89
CA LEU A 149 -8.71 -0.12 15.83
C LEU A 149 -9.15 0.36 17.21
N LYS A 150 -10.33 0.99 17.32
CA LYS A 150 -10.90 1.48 18.58
C LYS A 150 -11.75 0.45 19.33
N SER A 151 -12.11 -0.67 18.71
CA SER A 151 -12.88 -1.72 19.37
C SER A 151 -12.01 -2.38 20.43
N GLU A 152 -12.42 -2.29 21.69
CA GLU A 152 -11.69 -2.74 22.89
C GLU A 152 -11.40 -4.24 22.94
N ASP A 153 -12.02 -5.04 22.09
CA ASP A 153 -11.92 -6.51 22.14
C ASP A 153 -10.64 -7.10 21.54
N GLY A 154 -9.74 -6.30 20.98
CA GLY A 154 -8.48 -6.81 20.40
C GLY A 154 -8.65 -7.93 19.37
N THR A 155 -9.84 -8.45 19.24
CA THR A 155 -10.26 -9.32 18.16
C THR A 155 -10.47 -8.43 16.96
N ILE A 156 -9.48 -8.41 16.08
CA ILE A 156 -9.67 -8.05 14.68
C ILE A 156 -10.64 -9.08 14.09
N THR A 157 -11.88 -9.03 14.49
CA THR A 157 -12.99 -9.55 13.72
C THR A 157 -13.25 -8.52 12.62
N SER A 158 -12.21 -8.29 11.80
CA SER A 158 -12.46 -7.82 10.45
C SER A 158 -13.24 -8.96 9.82
N ARG A 159 -14.56 -8.88 9.85
CA ARG A 159 -15.35 -9.59 8.86
C ARG A 159 -14.87 -8.99 7.53
N VAL A 160 -13.88 -9.63 6.95
CA VAL A 160 -13.53 -9.40 5.56
C VAL A 160 -14.76 -9.84 4.79
N TYR A 161 -15.58 -8.88 4.39
CA TYR A 161 -16.69 -9.19 3.52
C TYR A 161 -16.09 -9.55 2.17
N VAL A 162 -16.12 -10.85 1.89
CA VAL A 162 -15.72 -11.38 0.60
C VAL A 162 -16.93 -11.27 -0.31
N ILE A 163 -16.80 -10.54 -1.40
CA ILE A 163 -17.88 -10.34 -2.36
C ILE A 163 -17.50 -10.86 -3.75
N GLU A 164 -18.47 -11.39 -4.45
CA GLU A 164 -18.38 -11.67 -5.88
C GLU A 164 -19.22 -10.64 -6.62
N ILE A 165 -18.65 -10.01 -7.64
CA ILE A 165 -19.34 -9.00 -8.43
C ILE A 165 -19.65 -9.57 -9.81
N LYS A 166 -20.93 -9.70 -10.12
CA LYS A 166 -21.40 -10.18 -11.41
C LYS A 166 -22.08 -9.06 -12.20
N ASN A 167 -21.60 -8.83 -13.41
CA ASN A 167 -22.23 -7.88 -14.33
C ASN A 167 -23.42 -8.52 -15.02
N GLY A 168 -24.63 -8.16 -14.61
CA GLY A 168 -25.89 -8.58 -15.21
C GLY A 168 -26.44 -7.60 -16.26
N THR A 169 -25.56 -6.79 -16.89
CA THR A 169 -25.93 -5.82 -17.93
C THR A 169 -25.06 -5.98 -19.18
N GLU A 170 -25.44 -5.33 -20.28
CA GLU A 170 -24.63 -5.30 -21.50
C GLU A 170 -23.43 -4.33 -21.44
N ILE A 171 -23.25 -3.59 -20.33
CA ILE A 171 -22.20 -2.60 -20.20
C ILE A 171 -20.85 -3.31 -20.01
N GLN A 172 -19.97 -3.23 -21.00
CA GLN A 172 -18.66 -3.85 -20.94
C GLN A 172 -17.80 -3.31 -19.80
N GLY A 173 -17.15 -4.22 -19.08
CA GLY A 173 -16.21 -3.91 -18.00
C GLY A 173 -16.85 -3.34 -16.73
N LEU A 174 -18.18 -3.37 -16.60
CA LEU A 174 -18.87 -2.84 -15.42
C LEU A 174 -18.42 -3.57 -14.15
N ALA A 175 -18.41 -4.90 -14.12
CA ALA A 175 -17.98 -5.66 -12.96
C ALA A 175 -16.55 -5.29 -12.53
N ARG A 176 -15.62 -5.16 -13.49
CA ARG A 176 -14.22 -4.78 -13.20
C ARG A 176 -14.12 -3.38 -12.61
N ARG A 177 -14.82 -2.39 -13.15
CA ARG A 177 -14.84 -1.04 -12.59
C ARG A 177 -15.45 -1.01 -11.20
N THR A 178 -16.53 -1.76 -11.00
CA THR A 178 -17.20 -1.90 -9.70
C THR A 178 -16.27 -2.59 -8.70
N SER A 179 -15.53 -3.63 -9.10
CA SER A 179 -14.59 -4.32 -8.20
C SER A 179 -13.49 -3.38 -7.70
N THR A 180 -13.00 -2.48 -8.54
CA THR A 180 -12.03 -1.45 -8.13
C THR A 180 -12.61 -0.57 -7.02
N LEU A 181 -13.86 -0.11 -7.18
CA LEU A 181 -14.54 0.72 -6.17
C LEU A 181 -14.70 -0.01 -4.82
N TYR A 182 -15.06 -1.30 -4.87
CA TYR A 182 -15.27 -2.07 -3.63
C TYR A 182 -13.96 -2.46 -2.95
N LYS A 183 -12.90 -2.72 -3.70
CA LYS A 183 -11.54 -2.91 -3.14
C LYS A 183 -11.07 -1.66 -2.40
N ASP A 184 -11.35 -0.47 -2.94
CA ASP A 184 -11.05 0.80 -2.28
C ASP A 184 -11.84 1.00 -0.98
N ALA A 185 -13.02 0.40 -0.89
CA ALA A 185 -13.86 0.41 0.29
C ALA A 185 -13.57 -0.76 1.27
N SER A 186 -12.40 -1.41 1.14
CA SER A 186 -11.93 -2.50 2.02
C SER A 186 -12.75 -3.79 1.96
N TYR A 187 -13.42 -4.05 0.83
CA TYR A 187 -14.02 -5.37 0.57
C TYR A 187 -13.00 -6.27 -0.13
N ASP A 188 -12.98 -7.54 0.24
CA ASP A 188 -12.26 -8.54 -0.54
C ASP A 188 -13.12 -8.98 -1.74
N VAL A 189 -12.64 -8.72 -2.96
CA VAL A 189 -13.37 -9.08 -4.17
C VAL A 189 -12.81 -10.35 -4.75
N LEU A 190 -13.51 -11.46 -4.48
CA LEU A 190 -13.15 -12.81 -4.95
C LEU A 190 -13.15 -12.90 -6.48
N ALA A 191 -14.16 -12.35 -7.12
CA ALA A 191 -14.28 -12.37 -8.57
C ALA A 191 -15.07 -11.16 -9.09
N ALA A 192 -14.74 -10.73 -10.31
CA ALA A 192 -15.45 -9.69 -11.06
C ALA A 192 -15.71 -10.19 -12.49
N VAL A 193 -16.84 -10.81 -12.70
CA VAL A 193 -17.18 -11.54 -13.92
C VAL A 193 -18.53 -11.10 -14.50
N ASN A 194 -18.92 -11.63 -15.64
CA ASN A 194 -20.27 -11.46 -16.13
C ASN A 194 -21.22 -12.44 -15.45
N ALA A 195 -22.47 -12.01 -15.24
CA ALA A 195 -23.52 -12.90 -14.79
C ALA A 195 -23.95 -13.86 -15.93
N ASP A 196 -24.64 -14.92 -15.57
CA ASP A 196 -25.18 -15.90 -16.52
C ASP A 196 -26.26 -15.28 -17.43
N SER A 197 -26.92 -14.21 -16.97
CA SER A 197 -27.88 -13.41 -17.72
C SER A 197 -27.50 -11.93 -17.68
N GLN A 198 -27.90 -11.17 -18.71
CA GLN A 198 -27.57 -9.74 -18.82
C GLN A 198 -28.85 -8.86 -18.84
N ASP A 199 -29.95 -9.39 -18.33
CA ASP A 199 -31.25 -8.76 -18.29
C ASP A 199 -31.69 -8.26 -16.90
N TYR A 200 -30.75 -8.09 -16.00
CA TYR A 200 -31.04 -7.56 -14.67
C TYR A 200 -31.39 -6.08 -14.73
N GLU A 201 -32.57 -5.73 -14.29
CA GLU A 201 -33.06 -4.34 -14.25
C GLU A 201 -32.56 -3.61 -12.99
N GLN A 202 -32.18 -4.33 -11.95
CA GLN A 202 -31.76 -3.79 -10.64
C GLN A 202 -30.56 -4.54 -10.10
N THR A 203 -29.78 -3.84 -9.25
CA THR A 203 -28.72 -4.49 -8.49
C THR A 203 -29.32 -5.40 -7.43
N VAL A 204 -28.87 -6.64 -7.39
CA VAL A 204 -29.29 -7.66 -6.40
C VAL A 204 -28.09 -8.01 -5.53
N ILE A 205 -28.30 -8.06 -4.22
CA ILE A 205 -27.31 -8.53 -3.24
C ILE A 205 -27.82 -9.87 -2.72
N ILE A 206 -26.98 -10.91 -2.81
CA ILE A 206 -27.27 -12.25 -2.34
C ILE A 206 -26.27 -12.53 -1.20
N ASP A 207 -26.78 -12.83 -0.03
CA ASP A 207 -26.00 -13.28 1.13
C ASP A 207 -26.01 -14.81 1.16
N HIS A 208 -24.80 -15.41 1.30
CA HIS A 208 -24.60 -16.87 1.27
C HIS A 208 -24.16 -17.42 2.61
#